data_e31ef99390693dde85a1e70227488858
#
_entry.id   e31ef99390693dde85a1e70227488858
#
_cell.length_a   1.000
_cell.length_b   1.000
_cell.length_c   1.000
_cell.angle_alpha   90.00
_cell.angle_beta   90.00
_cell.angle_gamma   90.00
#
_symmetry.space_group_name_H-M   'P 1'
#
loop_
_entity.id
_entity.type
_entity.pdbx_description
1 polymer ?
#
loop_
_entity_poly.entity_id
_entity_poly.type
_entity_poly.pdbx_seq_one_letter_code
_entity_poly.pdbx_strand_id
1 'polypeptide(L)'
;MPIVRTDEWIEEHPLKRCERLIPYFEQATARGIYLHLTHHGMSSEKGNETVTLMKQKKIWERVETLYEQLRKRWNGPDIPIFIFPSNAHHQAFAHDFNSKGGLAYHDKLFLFLLPHHETKEIAAVLTHEYSHVCRLNKQPKKTYTLLDGIILEGLAEQAVGRFVGKAYEAKWTTYYSGEEVQKFWKKYISPHQSVASSHPLHDRLLYGRGWYPRMLGYAVGYRIVQQALEKESFLSLIELPSERIVQLTSFE
;
A
#
# COMPACT_ATOMS: atom_id res chain seq x y z
N MET A 1 2.77 2.54 22.28
CA MET A 1 3.41 1.53 21.41
C MET A 1 2.59 1.52 20.11
N PRO A 2 3.24 1.70 18.96
CA PRO A 2 2.50 1.81 17.68
C PRO A 2 1.90 0.47 17.23
N ILE A 3 2.55 -0.66 17.56
CA ILE A 3 2.01 -1.98 17.19
C ILE A 3 0.90 -2.38 18.15
N VAL A 4 -0.31 -2.47 17.62
CA VAL A 4 -1.45 -2.97 18.38
C VAL A 4 -1.31 -4.48 18.54
N ARG A 5 -1.38 -4.97 19.77
CA ARG A 5 -1.24 -6.40 20.10
C ARG A 5 -2.46 -7.18 19.68
N THR A 6 -2.70 -7.23 18.35
CA THR A 6 -3.82 -7.99 17.79
C THR A 6 -3.70 -9.49 18.08
N ASP A 7 -2.48 -10.00 18.28
CA ASP A 7 -2.19 -11.37 18.67
C ASP A 7 -2.85 -11.80 19.99
N GLU A 8 -3.17 -10.88 20.87
CA GLU A 8 -3.85 -11.17 22.16
C GLU A 8 -5.34 -11.51 21.98
N TRP A 9 -5.97 -11.03 20.91
CA TRP A 9 -7.40 -11.17 20.67
C TRP A 9 -7.76 -11.65 19.24
N ILE A 10 -6.77 -11.97 18.43
CA ILE A 10 -6.97 -12.39 17.03
C ILE A 10 -7.68 -13.75 16.91
N GLU A 11 -7.70 -14.56 17.96
CA GLU A 11 -8.42 -15.84 18.03
C GLU A 11 -9.94 -15.67 18.26
N GLU A 12 -10.38 -14.48 18.63
CA GLU A 12 -11.79 -14.17 18.74
C GLU A 12 -12.52 -14.33 17.40
N HIS A 13 -13.85 -14.43 17.44
CA HIS A 13 -14.67 -14.46 16.23
C HIS A 13 -14.39 -13.22 15.36
N PRO A 14 -14.28 -13.33 14.02
CA PRO A 14 -13.91 -12.20 13.14
C PRO A 14 -14.70 -10.91 13.36
N LEU A 15 -16.01 -10.99 13.64
CA LEU A 15 -16.80 -9.81 13.96
C LEU A 15 -16.41 -9.16 15.28
N LYS A 16 -16.08 -9.95 16.32
CA LYS A 16 -15.60 -9.40 17.61
C LYS A 16 -14.25 -8.69 17.46
N ARG A 17 -13.37 -9.22 16.63
CA ARG A 17 -12.11 -8.52 16.27
C ARG A 17 -12.42 -7.13 15.68
N CYS A 18 -13.41 -7.05 14.81
CA CYS A 18 -13.83 -5.81 14.18
C CYS A 18 -14.56 -4.86 15.12
N GLU A 19 -15.24 -5.36 16.17
CA GLU A 19 -15.78 -4.50 17.24
C GLU A 19 -14.67 -3.71 17.95
N ARG A 20 -13.49 -4.32 18.17
CA ARG A 20 -12.32 -3.66 18.76
C ARG A 20 -11.73 -2.58 17.86
N LEU A 21 -12.03 -2.61 16.57
CA LEU A 21 -11.55 -1.63 15.58
C LEU A 21 -12.49 -0.43 15.41
N ILE A 22 -13.74 -0.50 15.91
CA ILE A 22 -14.72 0.60 15.78
C ILE A 22 -14.15 1.97 16.19
N PRO A 23 -13.37 2.11 17.30
CA PRO A 23 -12.81 3.39 17.70
C PRO A 23 -11.85 4.02 16.69
N TYR A 24 -11.37 3.24 15.73
CA TYR A 24 -10.43 3.68 14.68
C TYR A 24 -11.11 4.01 13.35
N PHE A 25 -12.42 3.90 13.26
CA PHE A 25 -13.19 4.20 12.04
C PHE A 25 -14.36 5.14 12.36
N GLU A 26 -14.50 6.18 11.55
CA GLU A 26 -15.63 7.08 11.66
C GLU A 26 -16.91 6.40 11.14
N GLN A 27 -17.96 6.41 11.96
CA GLN A 27 -19.32 5.95 11.61
C GLN A 27 -19.39 4.52 11.01
N ALA A 28 -18.46 3.63 11.36
CA ALA A 28 -18.43 2.28 10.85
C ALA A 28 -19.02 1.27 11.85
N THR A 29 -19.61 0.20 11.31
CA THR A 29 -20.04 -0.96 12.08
C THR A 29 -18.97 -2.07 12.01
N ALA A 30 -18.94 -2.96 13.01
CA ALA A 30 -18.04 -4.12 13.00
C ALA A 30 -18.17 -4.95 11.72
N ARG A 31 -19.41 -5.12 11.22
CA ARG A 31 -19.66 -5.83 9.94
C ARG A 31 -19.11 -5.07 8.73
N GLY A 32 -19.25 -3.76 8.69
CA GLY A 32 -18.72 -2.91 7.65
C GLY A 32 -17.17 -2.98 7.61
N ILE A 33 -16.54 -2.87 8.79
CA ILE A 33 -15.08 -3.02 8.93
C ILE A 33 -14.64 -4.42 8.49
N TYR A 34 -15.34 -5.47 8.89
CA TYR A 34 -15.03 -6.84 8.49
C TYR A 34 -15.05 -7.02 6.96
N LEU A 35 -16.13 -6.59 6.31
CA LEU A 35 -16.25 -6.68 4.84
C LEU A 35 -15.17 -5.86 4.13
N HIS A 36 -14.88 -4.68 4.64
CA HIS A 36 -13.85 -3.82 4.09
C HIS A 36 -12.45 -4.45 4.20
N LEU A 37 -12.04 -4.90 5.39
CA LEU A 37 -10.72 -5.49 5.59
C LEU A 37 -10.56 -6.83 4.84
N THR A 38 -11.61 -7.67 4.79
CA THR A 38 -11.55 -8.92 4.02
C THR A 38 -11.49 -8.69 2.53
N HIS A 39 -12.14 -7.65 2.02
CA HIS A 39 -12.01 -7.23 0.62
C HIS A 39 -10.55 -6.82 0.28
N HIS A 40 -9.81 -6.27 1.26
CA HIS A 40 -8.42 -5.83 1.09
C HIS A 40 -7.38 -6.88 1.51
N GLY A 41 -7.78 -8.10 1.80
CA GLY A 41 -6.85 -9.21 2.00
C GLY A 41 -6.78 -9.79 3.41
N MET A 42 -7.54 -9.30 4.38
CA MET A 42 -7.64 -9.93 5.70
C MET A 42 -8.30 -11.31 5.57
N SER A 43 -7.72 -12.33 6.21
CA SER A 43 -8.33 -13.66 6.26
C SER A 43 -9.66 -13.63 7.03
N SER A 44 -10.67 -14.28 6.45
CA SER A 44 -11.97 -14.52 7.08
C SER A 44 -11.98 -15.74 8.00
N GLU A 45 -10.91 -16.53 8.01
CA GLU A 45 -10.84 -17.77 8.76
C GLU A 45 -10.62 -17.55 10.25
N LYS A 46 -11.17 -18.45 11.04
CA LYS A 46 -10.80 -18.63 12.46
C LYS A 46 -9.49 -19.41 12.48
N GLY A 47 -8.37 -18.73 12.20
CA GLY A 47 -7.11 -19.42 11.97
C GLY A 47 -6.29 -19.58 13.24
N ASN A 48 -6.61 -20.57 14.10
CA ASN A 48 -5.77 -20.81 15.28
C ASN A 48 -4.36 -21.26 14.91
N GLU A 49 -4.20 -22.11 13.89
CA GLU A 49 -2.87 -22.61 13.47
C GLU A 49 -2.00 -21.49 12.85
N THR A 50 -2.55 -20.75 11.89
CA THR A 50 -1.84 -19.63 11.25
C THR A 50 -1.41 -18.58 12.29
N VAL A 51 -2.29 -18.23 13.21
CA VAL A 51 -1.99 -17.27 14.29
C VAL A 51 -0.93 -17.80 15.23
N THR A 52 -1.00 -19.09 15.60
CA THR A 52 0.00 -19.75 16.44
C THR A 52 1.37 -19.70 15.79
N LEU A 53 1.45 -20.01 14.50
CA LEU A 53 2.70 -19.92 13.73
C LEU A 53 3.21 -18.47 13.63
N MET A 54 2.34 -17.48 13.43
CA MET A 54 2.73 -16.07 13.42
C MET A 54 3.31 -15.62 14.77
N LYS A 55 2.72 -16.06 15.90
CA LYS A 55 3.24 -15.84 17.26
C LYS A 55 4.62 -16.48 17.45
N GLN A 56 4.77 -17.74 17.06
CA GLN A 56 6.05 -18.47 17.14
C GLN A 56 7.16 -17.80 16.31
N LYS A 57 6.79 -17.23 15.15
CA LYS A 57 7.70 -16.49 14.26
C LYS A 57 7.90 -15.04 14.68
N LYS A 58 7.29 -14.60 15.80
CA LYS A 58 7.42 -13.24 16.36
C LYS A 58 7.11 -12.14 15.34
N ILE A 59 6.01 -12.31 14.57
CA ILE A 59 5.68 -11.38 13.48
C ILE A 59 5.46 -9.96 14.00
N TRP A 60 4.77 -9.79 15.14
CA TRP A 60 4.49 -8.47 15.73
C TRP A 60 5.78 -7.75 16.15
N GLU A 61 6.68 -8.43 16.81
CA GLU A 61 7.98 -7.89 17.26
C GLU A 61 8.88 -7.54 16.05
N ARG A 62 8.83 -8.36 15.00
CA ARG A 62 9.57 -8.07 13.76
C ARG A 62 9.04 -6.83 13.07
N VAL A 63 7.72 -6.67 12.96
CA VAL A 63 7.09 -5.46 12.40
C VAL A 63 7.43 -4.25 13.25
N GLU A 64 7.37 -4.34 14.59
CA GLU A 64 7.72 -3.25 15.49
C GLU A 64 9.14 -2.74 15.23
N THR A 65 10.11 -3.65 15.21
CA THR A 65 11.51 -3.31 14.94
C THR A 65 11.70 -2.61 13.58
N LEU A 66 11.08 -3.14 12.53
CA LEU A 66 11.15 -2.57 11.18
C LEU A 66 10.46 -1.20 11.10
N TYR A 67 9.32 -1.06 11.76
CA TYR A 67 8.56 0.20 11.79
C TYR A 67 9.34 1.32 12.48
N GLU A 68 9.93 1.04 13.65
CA GLU A 68 10.72 2.03 14.37
C GLU A 68 11.91 2.54 13.56
N GLN A 69 12.60 1.63 12.86
CA GLN A 69 13.69 1.99 11.95
C GLN A 69 13.20 2.88 10.81
N LEU A 70 12.09 2.52 10.17
CA LEU A 70 11.52 3.23 9.04
C LEU A 70 10.97 4.60 9.47
N ARG A 71 10.21 4.65 10.56
CA ARG A 71 9.67 5.89 11.15
C ARG A 71 10.79 6.88 11.49
N LYS A 72 11.83 6.42 12.15
CA LYS A 72 13.00 7.25 12.48
C LYS A 72 13.70 7.77 11.22
N ARG A 73 13.86 6.91 10.22
CA ARG A 73 14.55 7.26 8.97
C ARG A 73 13.79 8.30 8.15
N TRP A 74 12.46 8.24 8.15
CA TRP A 74 11.62 9.12 7.34
C TRP A 74 11.04 10.29 8.15
N ASN A 75 11.30 10.35 9.45
CA ASN A 75 10.66 11.30 10.36
C ASN A 75 9.13 11.29 10.17
N GLY A 76 8.58 10.09 10.03
CA GLY A 76 7.17 9.89 9.69
C GLY A 76 6.28 9.86 10.94
N PRO A 77 4.94 9.91 10.73
CA PRO A 77 3.97 9.95 11.82
C PRO A 77 3.97 8.67 12.63
N ASP A 78 3.68 8.81 13.93
CA ASP A 78 3.44 7.69 14.83
C ASP A 78 1.96 7.30 14.78
N ILE A 79 1.68 6.10 14.30
CA ILE A 79 0.32 5.63 14.02
C ILE A 79 0.11 4.20 14.53
N PRO A 80 -1.12 3.81 14.91
CA PRO A 80 -1.42 2.42 15.24
C PRO A 80 -1.31 1.51 14.01
N ILE A 81 -0.64 0.37 14.19
CA ILE A 81 -0.47 -0.67 13.18
C ILE A 81 -1.16 -1.94 13.66
N PHE A 82 -2.07 -2.44 12.85
CA PHE A 82 -2.83 -3.65 13.07
C PHE A 82 -2.32 -4.77 12.16
N ILE A 83 -2.04 -5.94 12.71
CA ILE A 83 -1.53 -7.09 11.96
C ILE A 83 -2.56 -8.22 12.02
N PHE A 84 -2.97 -8.69 10.86
CA PHE A 84 -3.90 -9.81 10.71
C PHE A 84 -3.35 -10.84 9.73
N PRO A 85 -3.78 -12.11 9.82
CA PRO A 85 -3.48 -13.09 8.79
C PRO A 85 -4.00 -12.66 7.42
N SER A 86 -3.18 -12.87 6.39
CA SER A 86 -3.59 -12.68 5.00
C SER A 86 -4.48 -13.83 4.52
N ASN A 87 -5.41 -13.51 3.61
CA ASN A 87 -6.12 -14.52 2.85
C ASN A 87 -5.19 -15.08 1.73
N ALA A 88 -4.58 -16.24 1.98
CA ALA A 88 -3.66 -16.89 1.05
C ALA A 88 -4.29 -17.26 -0.30
N HIS A 89 -5.62 -17.37 -0.36
CA HIS A 89 -6.37 -17.78 -1.56
C HIS A 89 -6.84 -16.61 -2.43
N HIS A 90 -6.53 -15.37 -2.07
CA HIS A 90 -6.93 -14.21 -2.86
C HIS A 90 -6.02 -14.06 -4.09
N GLN A 91 -6.41 -14.69 -5.22
CA GLN A 91 -5.60 -14.81 -6.44
C GLN A 91 -5.07 -13.48 -7.01
N ALA A 92 -5.83 -12.39 -6.90
CA ALA A 92 -5.39 -11.08 -7.38
C ALA A 92 -4.16 -10.57 -6.62
N PHE A 93 -4.11 -10.74 -5.30
CA PHE A 93 -2.96 -10.36 -4.48
C PHE A 93 -1.77 -11.31 -4.65
N ALA A 94 -2.03 -12.60 -4.91
CA ALA A 94 -0.96 -13.58 -5.09
C ALA A 94 -0.10 -13.29 -6.32
N HIS A 95 -0.69 -12.81 -7.42
CA HIS A 95 0.03 -12.64 -8.67
C HIS A 95 0.80 -11.31 -8.76
N ASP A 96 0.16 -10.18 -8.43
CA ASP A 96 0.75 -8.85 -8.64
C ASP A 96 1.52 -8.34 -7.41
N PHE A 97 1.12 -8.76 -6.22
CA PHE A 97 1.64 -8.29 -4.93
C PHE A 97 2.31 -9.39 -4.08
N ASN A 98 2.61 -10.57 -4.66
CA ASN A 98 3.26 -11.70 -3.98
C ASN A 98 2.55 -12.13 -2.67
N SER A 99 1.20 -12.15 -2.68
CA SER A 99 0.35 -12.46 -1.50
C SER A 99 0.58 -11.53 -0.29
N LYS A 100 1.21 -10.38 -0.51
CA LYS A 100 1.47 -9.37 0.50
C LYS A 100 0.44 -8.27 0.34
N GLY A 101 -0.14 -7.84 1.42
CA GLY A 101 -1.13 -6.79 1.38
C GLY A 101 -1.13 -5.96 2.63
N GLY A 102 -1.61 -4.74 2.47
CA GLY A 102 -1.88 -3.84 3.55
C GLY A 102 -2.98 -2.87 3.16
N LEU A 103 -3.32 -2.00 4.07
CA LEU A 103 -4.28 -0.94 3.85
C LEU A 103 -3.87 0.26 4.69
N ALA A 104 -3.44 1.31 4.04
CA ALA A 104 -2.95 2.52 4.66
C ALA A 104 -4.01 3.62 4.70
N TYR A 105 -4.08 4.29 5.84
CA TYR A 105 -4.80 5.54 6.05
C TYR A 105 -3.80 6.61 6.52
N HIS A 106 -4.22 7.84 6.62
CA HIS A 106 -3.35 8.88 7.15
C HIS A 106 -3.02 8.70 8.63
N ASP A 107 -3.86 8.00 9.40
CA ASP A 107 -3.86 7.87 10.85
C ASP A 107 -3.71 6.43 11.37
N LYS A 108 -3.67 5.43 10.50
CA LYS A 108 -3.55 4.00 10.87
C LYS A 108 -3.09 3.14 9.71
N LEU A 109 -2.62 1.94 10.02
CA LEU A 109 -2.13 0.98 9.04
C LEU A 109 -2.56 -0.44 9.39
N PHE A 110 -3.03 -1.19 8.39
CA PHE A 110 -3.32 -2.61 8.49
C PHE A 110 -2.33 -3.38 7.63
N LEU A 111 -1.75 -4.45 8.19
CA LEU A 111 -0.86 -5.38 7.48
C LEU A 111 -1.50 -6.77 7.47
N PHE A 112 -1.56 -7.38 6.30
CA PHE A 112 -2.03 -8.73 6.11
C PHE A 112 -0.84 -9.63 5.78
N LEU A 113 -0.45 -10.47 6.75
CA LEU A 113 0.80 -11.22 6.71
C LEU A 113 0.53 -12.72 6.87
N LEU A 114 1.49 -13.52 6.40
CA LEU A 114 1.51 -14.97 6.57
C LEU A 114 2.74 -15.38 7.40
N PRO A 115 2.67 -16.52 8.13
CA PRO A 115 3.76 -16.93 9.02
C PRO A 115 5.06 -17.25 8.28
N HIS A 116 5.01 -17.57 6.99
CA HIS A 116 6.19 -17.90 6.18
C HIS A 116 6.88 -16.66 5.58
N HIS A 117 6.31 -15.46 5.71
CA HIS A 117 6.97 -14.26 5.20
C HIS A 117 8.30 -14.01 5.91
N GLU A 118 9.35 -13.85 5.11
CA GLU A 118 10.67 -13.49 5.60
C GLU A 118 10.73 -12.02 6.05
N THR A 119 11.78 -11.68 6.80
CA THR A 119 11.93 -10.30 7.33
C THR A 119 11.95 -9.24 6.24
N LYS A 120 12.61 -9.51 5.12
CA LYS A 120 12.65 -8.56 3.99
C LYS A 120 11.30 -8.46 3.26
N GLU A 121 10.53 -9.52 3.24
CA GLU A 121 9.18 -9.49 2.68
C GLU A 121 8.23 -8.64 3.55
N ILE A 122 8.30 -8.81 4.87
CA ILE A 122 7.56 -7.96 5.83
C ILE A 122 8.01 -6.50 5.68
N ALA A 123 9.34 -6.27 5.56
CA ALA A 123 9.87 -4.93 5.35
C ALA A 123 9.36 -4.30 4.05
N ALA A 124 9.20 -5.08 2.97
CA ALA A 124 8.68 -4.57 1.69
C ALA A 124 7.22 -4.11 1.82
N VAL A 125 6.33 -4.94 2.41
CA VAL A 125 4.95 -4.56 2.65
C VAL A 125 4.87 -3.33 3.56
N LEU A 126 5.57 -3.36 4.68
CA LEU A 126 5.57 -2.24 5.62
C LEU A 126 6.09 -0.94 4.98
N THR A 127 7.16 -1.02 4.19
CA THR A 127 7.74 0.15 3.48
C THR A 127 6.74 0.73 2.49
N HIS A 128 6.09 -0.12 1.69
CA HIS A 128 5.05 0.27 0.75
C HIS A 128 3.91 1.01 1.45
N GLU A 129 3.30 0.36 2.41
CA GLU A 129 2.12 0.90 3.11
C GLU A 129 2.45 2.13 3.97
N TYR A 130 3.60 2.14 4.63
CA TYR A 130 4.00 3.30 5.41
C TYR A 130 4.38 4.50 4.53
N SER A 131 4.82 4.27 3.30
CA SER A 131 4.97 5.34 2.30
C SER A 131 3.63 6.04 2.03
N HIS A 132 2.56 5.27 1.89
CA HIS A 132 1.21 5.82 1.76
C HIS A 132 0.82 6.68 2.96
N VAL A 133 1.02 6.17 4.18
CA VAL A 133 0.77 6.92 5.42
C VAL A 133 1.50 8.25 5.41
N CYS A 134 2.81 8.24 5.13
CA CYS A 134 3.63 9.45 5.10
C CYS A 134 3.11 10.45 4.05
N ARG A 135 2.80 9.97 2.85
CA ARG A 135 2.27 10.80 1.75
C ARG A 135 0.92 11.41 2.10
N LEU A 136 -0.03 10.60 2.61
CA LEU A 136 -1.37 11.07 2.99
C LEU A 136 -1.33 12.11 4.11
N ASN A 137 -0.37 12.01 5.03
CA ASN A 137 -0.16 13.02 6.07
C ASN A 137 0.41 14.34 5.53
N LYS A 138 1.30 14.28 4.54
CA LYS A 138 1.95 15.46 3.95
C LYS A 138 1.09 16.14 2.88
N GLN A 139 0.21 15.38 2.23
CA GLN A 139 -0.67 15.82 1.15
C GLN A 139 -2.14 15.52 1.45
N PRO A 140 -2.72 16.02 2.55
CA PRO A 140 -4.12 15.80 2.86
C PRO A 140 -5.02 16.49 1.84
N LYS A 141 -5.96 15.75 1.26
CA LYS A 141 -6.93 16.24 0.28
C LYS A 141 -8.34 15.79 0.65
N LYS A 142 -9.34 16.61 0.35
CA LYS A 142 -10.76 16.21 0.48
C LYS A 142 -11.14 15.15 -0.57
N THR A 143 -10.56 15.27 -1.76
CA THR A 143 -10.76 14.32 -2.86
C THR A 143 -9.43 14.10 -3.56
N TYR A 144 -9.01 12.86 -3.64
CA TYR A 144 -7.85 12.44 -4.39
C TYR A 144 -8.24 12.19 -5.85
N THR A 145 -7.30 12.44 -6.76
CA THR A 145 -7.46 12.24 -8.19
C THR A 145 -6.72 10.98 -8.66
N LEU A 146 -6.92 10.60 -9.93
CA LEU A 146 -6.17 9.52 -10.56
C LEU A 146 -4.67 9.79 -10.51
N LEU A 147 -4.24 11.04 -10.76
CA LEU A 147 -2.84 11.40 -10.67
C LEU A 147 -2.29 11.20 -9.25
N ASP A 148 -3.07 11.57 -8.22
CA ASP A 148 -2.66 11.35 -6.84
C ASP A 148 -2.47 9.86 -6.53
N GLY A 149 -3.39 9.00 -6.97
CA GLY A 149 -3.29 7.56 -6.80
C GLY A 149 -2.07 6.98 -7.52
N ILE A 150 -1.82 7.41 -8.76
CA ILE A 150 -0.67 6.97 -9.56
C ILE A 150 0.66 7.34 -8.89
N ILE A 151 0.78 8.57 -8.40
CA ILE A 151 1.99 9.03 -7.70
C ILE A 151 2.15 8.34 -6.34
N LEU A 152 1.03 8.11 -5.63
CA LEU A 152 1.02 7.39 -4.35
C LEU A 152 1.64 6.00 -4.50
N GLU A 153 1.17 5.23 -5.49
CA GLU A 153 1.67 3.88 -5.78
C GLU A 153 3.12 3.88 -6.30
N GLY A 154 3.45 4.84 -7.16
CA GLY A 154 4.80 4.99 -7.66
C GLY A 154 5.83 5.28 -6.56
N LEU A 155 5.50 6.17 -5.61
CA LEU A 155 6.34 6.46 -4.44
C LEU A 155 6.52 5.23 -3.56
N ALA A 156 5.44 4.51 -3.29
CA ALA A 156 5.47 3.33 -2.43
C ALA A 156 6.39 2.23 -2.98
N GLU A 157 6.28 1.94 -4.27
CA GLU A 157 7.08 0.88 -4.87
C GLU A 157 8.54 1.28 -5.09
N GLN A 158 8.80 2.54 -5.43
CA GLN A 158 10.17 3.08 -5.47
C GLN A 158 10.82 3.08 -4.07
N ALA A 159 10.03 3.27 -3.01
CA ALA A 159 10.53 3.12 -1.64
C ALA A 159 10.95 1.68 -1.35
N VAL A 160 10.16 0.68 -1.78
CA VAL A 160 10.53 -0.74 -1.63
C VAL A 160 11.87 -1.02 -2.31
N GLY A 161 12.02 -0.65 -3.58
CA GLY A 161 13.25 -0.86 -4.33
C GLY A 161 14.47 -0.21 -3.68
N ARG A 162 14.30 0.99 -3.14
CA ARG A 162 15.38 1.81 -2.57
C ARG A 162 15.79 1.42 -1.15
N PHE A 163 14.83 1.04 -0.30
CA PHE A 163 15.08 0.82 1.13
C PHE A 163 15.12 -0.66 1.53
N VAL A 164 14.52 -1.54 0.74
CA VAL A 164 14.51 -2.99 0.98
C VAL A 164 15.33 -3.73 -0.08
N GLY A 165 15.16 -3.34 -1.35
CA GLY A 165 15.90 -3.87 -2.48
C GLY A 165 15.00 -4.20 -3.68
N LYS A 166 15.52 -4.04 -4.89
CA LYS A 166 14.82 -4.27 -6.16
C LYS A 166 14.21 -5.67 -6.30
N ALA A 167 14.82 -6.68 -5.69
CA ALA A 167 14.28 -8.04 -5.71
C ALA A 167 12.95 -8.19 -4.96
N TYR A 168 12.57 -7.20 -4.15
CA TYR A 168 11.33 -7.18 -3.37
C TYR A 168 10.26 -6.28 -3.97
N GLU A 169 10.55 -5.58 -5.07
CA GLU A 169 9.57 -4.85 -5.85
C GLU A 169 8.52 -5.80 -6.45
N ALA A 170 7.32 -5.30 -6.63
CA ALA A 170 6.22 -6.04 -7.24
C ALA A 170 6.52 -6.36 -8.71
N LYS A 171 6.03 -7.49 -9.21
CA LYS A 171 6.31 -7.95 -10.59
C LYS A 171 5.85 -6.97 -11.66
N TRP A 172 4.80 -6.22 -11.40
CA TRP A 172 4.25 -5.26 -12.37
C TRP A 172 5.22 -4.11 -12.72
N THR A 173 6.26 -3.83 -11.93
CA THR A 173 7.28 -2.82 -12.20
C THR A 173 8.06 -3.10 -13.50
N THR A 174 8.05 -4.36 -13.96
CA THR A 174 8.77 -4.84 -15.13
C THR A 174 7.88 -5.21 -16.32
N TYR A 175 6.55 -4.99 -16.24
CA TYR A 175 5.61 -5.41 -17.30
C TYR A 175 5.80 -4.63 -18.60
N TYR A 176 6.28 -3.40 -18.53
CA TYR A 176 6.33 -2.50 -19.68
C TYR A 176 7.67 -1.77 -19.78
N SER A 177 8.09 -1.54 -21.02
CA SER A 177 9.24 -0.66 -21.34
C SER A 177 8.92 0.81 -21.06
N GLY A 178 9.95 1.65 -20.95
CA GLY A 178 9.77 3.09 -20.79
C GLY A 178 8.97 3.74 -21.93
N GLU A 179 9.18 3.29 -23.18
CA GLU A 179 8.46 3.80 -24.34
C GLU A 179 6.96 3.45 -24.32
N GLU A 180 6.62 2.23 -23.89
CA GLU A 180 5.23 1.82 -23.74
C GLU A 180 4.53 2.67 -22.66
N VAL A 181 5.20 2.88 -21.52
CA VAL A 181 4.66 3.69 -20.42
C VAL A 181 4.45 5.14 -20.85
N GLN A 182 5.34 5.73 -21.67
CA GLN A 182 5.16 7.05 -22.26
C GLN A 182 3.93 7.13 -23.17
N LYS A 183 3.70 6.09 -24.00
CA LYS A 183 2.50 5.98 -24.84
C LYS A 183 1.23 5.87 -23.97
N PHE A 184 1.30 5.08 -22.87
CA PHE A 184 0.19 4.92 -21.94
C PHE A 184 -0.17 6.22 -21.23
N TRP A 185 0.84 6.98 -20.78
CA TRP A 185 0.64 8.31 -20.22
C TRP A 185 -0.16 9.19 -21.17
N LYS A 186 0.37 9.41 -22.40
CA LYS A 186 -0.25 10.31 -23.39
C LYS A 186 -1.67 9.87 -23.76
N LYS A 187 -1.89 8.56 -23.95
CA LYS A 187 -3.15 8.03 -24.46
C LYS A 187 -4.23 7.88 -23.41
N TYR A 188 -3.87 7.45 -22.20
CA TYR A 188 -4.84 7.00 -21.21
C TYR A 188 -4.85 7.82 -19.92
N ILE A 189 -3.70 8.29 -19.46
CA ILE A 189 -3.59 8.90 -18.14
C ILE A 189 -3.71 10.42 -18.20
N SER A 190 -2.89 11.09 -19.02
CA SER A 190 -2.86 12.55 -19.12
C SER A 190 -4.24 13.16 -19.37
N PRO A 191 -5.11 12.63 -20.27
CA PRO A 191 -6.46 13.15 -20.47
C PRO A 191 -7.41 12.96 -19.28
N HIS A 192 -7.06 12.08 -18.33
CA HIS A 192 -7.93 11.66 -17.22
C HIS A 192 -7.31 11.90 -15.83
N GLN A 193 -6.18 12.59 -15.73
CA GLN A 193 -5.42 12.73 -14.49
C GLN A 193 -6.22 13.37 -13.34
N SER A 194 -7.23 14.18 -13.65
CA SER A 194 -8.11 14.84 -12.66
C SER A 194 -9.35 14.02 -12.27
N VAL A 195 -9.51 12.80 -12.79
CA VAL A 195 -10.64 11.92 -12.43
C VAL A 195 -10.59 11.62 -10.94
N ALA A 196 -11.69 11.91 -10.23
CA ALA A 196 -11.80 11.71 -8.78
C ALA A 196 -11.72 10.21 -8.41
N SER A 197 -11.16 9.90 -7.26
CA SER A 197 -11.01 8.53 -6.75
C SER A 197 -12.36 7.79 -6.56
N SER A 198 -13.45 8.52 -6.37
CA SER A 198 -14.81 7.95 -6.30
C SER A 198 -15.42 7.59 -7.67
N HIS A 199 -14.81 8.02 -8.78
CA HIS A 199 -15.34 7.77 -10.12
C HIS A 199 -14.92 6.37 -10.62
N PRO A 200 -15.83 5.56 -11.22
CA PRO A 200 -15.51 4.20 -11.66
C PRO A 200 -14.33 4.08 -12.66
N LEU A 201 -14.06 5.15 -13.43
CA LEU A 201 -12.94 5.20 -14.37
C LEU A 201 -11.59 5.23 -13.64
N HIS A 202 -11.53 5.79 -12.42
CA HIS A 202 -10.31 5.85 -11.61
C HIS A 202 -9.67 4.47 -11.45
N ASP A 203 -10.39 3.53 -10.87
CA ASP A 203 -9.88 2.17 -10.63
C ASP A 203 -9.63 1.39 -11.94
N ARG A 204 -10.43 1.65 -12.96
CA ARG A 204 -10.21 1.02 -14.27
C ARG A 204 -8.88 1.42 -14.90
N LEU A 205 -8.49 2.70 -14.76
CA LEU A 205 -7.21 3.20 -15.25
C LEU A 205 -6.07 2.85 -14.30
N LEU A 206 -6.28 2.96 -13.00
CA LEU A 206 -5.25 2.66 -12.01
C LEU A 206 -4.80 1.20 -12.11
N TYR A 207 -5.73 0.26 -12.04
CA TYR A 207 -5.45 -1.19 -12.11
C TYR A 207 -5.35 -1.74 -13.54
N GLY A 208 -5.74 -0.98 -14.55
CA GLY A 208 -5.77 -1.46 -15.92
C GLY A 208 -6.84 -2.53 -16.15
N ARG A 209 -8.09 -2.27 -15.73
CA ARG A 209 -9.20 -3.21 -15.88
C ARG A 209 -9.90 -3.08 -17.23
N GLY A 210 -10.40 -4.18 -17.77
CA GLY A 210 -11.08 -4.23 -19.07
C GLY A 210 -10.09 -4.19 -20.24
N TRP A 211 -10.16 -3.18 -21.10
CA TRP A 211 -9.29 -3.03 -22.29
C TRP A 211 -7.95 -2.32 -22.00
N TYR A 212 -7.79 -1.81 -20.79
CA TYR A 212 -6.58 -1.08 -20.43
C TYR A 212 -5.43 -2.05 -20.11
N PRO A 213 -4.18 -1.65 -20.38
CA PRO A 213 -3.03 -2.44 -19.99
C PRO A 213 -3.04 -2.74 -18.48
N ARG A 214 -2.73 -3.98 -18.11
CA ARG A 214 -2.72 -4.42 -16.71
C ARG A 214 -1.80 -3.55 -15.86
N MET A 215 -2.23 -3.14 -14.67
CA MET A 215 -1.47 -2.27 -13.77
C MET A 215 -1.05 -0.94 -14.41
N LEU A 216 -1.86 -0.40 -15.31
CA LEU A 216 -1.57 0.78 -16.11
C LEU A 216 -1.11 1.98 -15.28
N GLY A 217 -1.92 2.41 -14.31
CA GLY A 217 -1.58 3.55 -13.46
C GLY A 217 -0.36 3.29 -12.59
N TYR A 218 -0.25 2.09 -12.05
CA TYR A 218 0.91 1.65 -11.26
C TYR A 218 2.21 1.74 -12.05
N ALA A 219 2.22 1.20 -13.29
CA ALA A 219 3.40 1.24 -14.15
C ALA A 219 3.79 2.67 -14.53
N VAL A 220 2.80 3.53 -14.82
CA VAL A 220 3.02 4.95 -15.12
C VAL A 220 3.58 5.68 -13.90
N GLY A 221 2.99 5.51 -12.72
CA GLY A 221 3.44 6.14 -11.48
C GLY A 221 4.87 5.73 -11.10
N TYR A 222 5.19 4.45 -11.21
CA TYR A 222 6.54 3.94 -10.96
C TYR A 222 7.59 4.63 -11.83
N ARG A 223 7.32 4.82 -13.13
CA ARG A 223 8.25 5.48 -14.05
C ARG A 223 8.35 6.99 -13.83
N ILE A 224 7.23 7.66 -13.55
CA ILE A 224 7.24 9.09 -13.18
C ILE A 224 8.10 9.30 -11.94
N VAL A 225 7.84 8.56 -10.87
CA VAL A 225 8.60 8.71 -9.62
C VAL A 225 10.06 8.30 -9.80
N GLN A 226 10.35 7.28 -10.61
CA GLN A 226 11.73 6.88 -10.94
C GLN A 226 12.53 8.05 -11.55
N GLN A 227 11.97 8.76 -12.52
CA GLN A 227 12.63 9.93 -13.13
C GLN A 227 12.71 11.11 -12.15
N ALA A 228 11.68 11.36 -11.36
CA ALA A 228 11.69 12.43 -10.38
C ALA A 228 12.76 12.23 -9.29
N LEU A 229 13.05 10.97 -8.92
CA LEU A 229 14.12 10.60 -7.98
C LEU A 229 15.56 10.86 -8.51
N GLU A 230 15.72 11.12 -9.79
CA GLU A 230 16.99 11.59 -10.36
C GLU A 230 17.26 13.07 -10.03
N LYS A 231 16.21 13.85 -9.73
CA LYS A 231 16.29 15.29 -9.44
C LYS A 231 16.05 15.64 -7.98
N GLU A 232 15.26 14.84 -7.29
CA GLU A 232 14.83 15.13 -5.92
C GLU A 232 15.00 13.91 -4.99
N SER A 233 15.13 14.16 -3.69
CA SER A 233 15.16 13.09 -2.70
C SER A 233 13.78 12.44 -2.52
N PHE A 234 13.74 11.19 -2.07
CA PHE A 234 12.48 10.50 -1.76
C PHE A 234 11.61 11.28 -0.75
N LEU A 235 12.21 11.82 0.30
CA LEU A 235 11.49 12.58 1.32
C LEU A 235 10.94 13.91 0.76
N SER A 236 11.69 14.58 -0.12
CA SER A 236 11.21 15.76 -0.84
C SER A 236 9.98 15.40 -1.70
N LEU A 237 10.04 14.29 -2.45
CA LEU A 237 8.91 13.88 -3.29
C LEU A 237 7.65 13.52 -2.49
N ILE A 238 7.78 12.98 -1.29
CA ILE A 238 6.63 12.73 -0.39
C ILE A 238 5.89 14.05 -0.07
N GLU A 239 6.58 15.17 -0.02
CA GLU A 239 6.01 16.47 0.34
C GLU A 239 5.50 17.28 -0.87
N LEU A 240 5.94 16.97 -2.10
CA LEU A 240 5.56 17.71 -3.29
C LEU A 240 4.14 17.34 -3.79
N PRO A 241 3.36 18.29 -4.29
CA PRO A 241 2.12 18.01 -5.02
C PRO A 241 2.36 17.07 -6.21
N SER A 242 1.37 16.25 -6.57
CA SER A 242 1.49 15.24 -7.62
C SER A 242 1.86 15.87 -8.98
N GLU A 243 1.28 17.03 -9.30
CA GLU A 243 1.55 17.78 -10.51
C GLU A 243 3.01 18.26 -10.57
N ARG A 244 3.56 18.67 -9.42
CA ARG A 244 4.98 19.10 -9.33
C ARG A 244 5.93 17.93 -9.56
N ILE A 245 5.57 16.72 -9.10
CA ILE A 245 6.37 15.52 -9.37
C ILE A 245 6.40 15.21 -10.87
N VAL A 246 5.28 15.33 -11.58
CA VAL A 246 5.22 15.14 -13.04
C VAL A 246 6.11 16.17 -13.77
N GLN A 247 6.08 17.45 -13.36
CA GLN A 247 6.92 18.51 -13.95
C GLN A 247 8.44 18.28 -13.80
N LEU A 248 8.86 17.40 -12.90
CA LEU A 248 10.27 16.99 -12.80
C LEU A 248 10.68 15.95 -13.84
N THR A 249 9.77 15.49 -14.70
CA THR A 249 9.97 14.32 -15.56
C THR A 249 9.70 14.64 -17.02
N SER A 250 9.90 13.67 -17.91
CA SER A 250 9.54 13.75 -19.33
C SER A 250 8.08 13.41 -19.63
N PHE A 251 7.24 13.29 -18.59
CA PHE A 251 5.79 13.03 -18.67
C PHE A 251 4.95 14.32 -18.66
N GLU A 252 5.57 15.45 -18.79
CA GLU A 252 4.94 16.76 -18.85
C GLU A 252 4.06 16.95 -20.11
#